data_139e75c2e2b8afc717dcab94df6dcb93
#
_entry.id   139e75c2e2b8afc717dcab94df6dcb93
#
_cell.length_a   1.000
_cell.length_b   1.000
_cell.length_c   1.000
_cell.angle_alpha   90.00
_cell.angle_beta   90.00
_cell.angle_gamma   90.00
#
_symmetry.space_group_name_H-M   'P 1'
#
loop_
_entity.id
_entity.type
_entity.pdbx_description
1 polymer ?
#
loop_
_entity_poly.entity_id
_entity_poly.type
_entity_poly.pdbx_seq_one_letter_code
_entity_poly.pdbx_strand_id
1 'polypeptide(L)'
;KPVSTGTGRFGNWLENMVDWNLSRSRFWGTPLPIWKTEEGEEEKCIGSVDELNSEIKKAAEVLGGETNKHYLHEGILDLHKPYVDEITLVSNSGKPMKRVPDLIDVWFDSGAMPYAQWGLDMAKVNAGNPFPFGQGWDGAFPADFIAEGVDQTRGWFYTLHALGVLLFDSVAYKTVVSNGLVLDKAGNKMSKRLGNVVDPFATINSFGADATRWYLITNASPWDSLKFDVEGIKEVQRKFFGTLYNTYQFFA
;
A
#
# COMPACT_ATOMS: atom_id res chain seq x y z
N LYS A 1 -14.62 -12.60 3.27
CA LYS A 1 -16.06 -12.60 3.03
C LYS A 1 -16.42 -11.72 1.84
N PRO A 2 -17.34 -12.16 0.96
CA PRO A 2 -17.96 -13.48 0.95
C PRO A 2 -17.03 -14.57 0.42
N VAL A 3 -17.34 -15.84 0.70
CA VAL A 3 -16.53 -16.98 0.24
C VAL A 3 -16.48 -17.04 -1.30
N SER A 4 -17.58 -16.71 -1.98
CA SER A 4 -17.66 -16.66 -3.43
C SER A 4 -16.68 -15.67 -4.09
N THR A 5 -16.34 -14.57 -3.43
CA THR A 5 -15.28 -13.66 -3.90
C THR A 5 -13.90 -14.31 -3.77
N GLY A 6 -13.66 -15.03 -2.68
CA GLY A 6 -12.39 -15.73 -2.45
C GLY A 6 -12.15 -16.85 -3.46
N THR A 7 -13.11 -17.75 -3.62
CA THR A 7 -12.99 -18.90 -4.55
C THR A 7 -13.21 -18.52 -6.02
N GLY A 8 -13.95 -17.45 -6.30
CA GLY A 8 -14.22 -16.95 -7.64
C GLY A 8 -13.24 -15.87 -8.08
N ARG A 9 -13.64 -14.60 -7.90
CA ARG A 9 -12.90 -13.45 -8.45
C ARG A 9 -11.42 -13.39 -8.02
N PHE A 10 -11.12 -13.64 -6.74
CA PHE A 10 -9.77 -13.59 -6.21
C PHE A 10 -8.99 -14.88 -6.53
N GLY A 11 -9.59 -16.06 -6.27
CA GLY A 11 -8.97 -17.35 -6.59
C GLY A 11 -8.61 -17.48 -8.06
N ASN A 12 -9.55 -17.19 -8.96
CA ASN A 12 -9.28 -17.20 -10.40
C ASN A 12 -8.18 -16.24 -10.83
N TRP A 13 -8.04 -15.09 -10.14
CA TRP A 13 -6.96 -14.16 -10.39
C TRP A 13 -5.61 -14.74 -9.98
N LEU A 14 -5.53 -15.38 -8.81
CA LEU A 14 -4.31 -16.02 -8.32
C LEU A 14 -3.90 -17.23 -9.17
N GLU A 15 -4.85 -18.04 -9.62
CA GLU A 15 -4.58 -19.18 -10.49
C GLU A 15 -4.04 -18.81 -11.87
N ASN A 16 -4.40 -17.62 -12.36
CA ASN A 16 -4.02 -17.11 -13.68
C ASN A 16 -3.08 -15.91 -13.59
N MET A 17 -2.24 -15.87 -12.56
CA MET A 17 -1.25 -14.78 -12.41
C MET A 17 -0.30 -14.73 -13.58
N VAL A 18 0.04 -13.49 -13.97
CA VAL A 18 1.08 -13.18 -14.95
C VAL A 18 2.22 -12.42 -14.27
N ASP A 19 3.32 -12.26 -14.96
CA ASP A 19 4.46 -11.50 -14.49
C ASP A 19 4.05 -10.08 -14.05
N TRP A 20 4.55 -9.67 -12.89
CA TRP A 20 4.37 -8.32 -12.38
C TRP A 20 5.62 -7.49 -12.68
N ASN A 21 5.54 -6.64 -13.69
CA ASN A 21 6.60 -5.67 -13.95
C ASN A 21 6.61 -4.62 -12.84
N LEU A 22 7.68 -4.61 -12.04
CA LEU A 22 7.84 -3.71 -10.90
C LEU A 22 8.36 -2.32 -11.30
N SER A 23 8.98 -2.14 -12.47
CA SER A 23 9.55 -0.85 -12.85
C SER A 23 8.50 0.10 -13.43
N ARG A 24 8.64 1.40 -13.12
CA ARG A 24 7.80 2.48 -13.62
C ARG A 24 8.64 3.65 -14.08
N SER A 25 8.48 4.05 -15.33
CA SER A 25 9.13 5.22 -15.91
C SER A 25 8.38 6.50 -15.52
N ARG A 26 8.58 6.95 -14.28
CA ARG A 26 7.98 8.17 -13.70
C ARG A 26 9.02 8.94 -12.91
N PHE A 27 8.72 10.21 -12.59
CA PHE A 27 9.61 11.02 -11.75
C PHE A 27 9.36 10.80 -10.26
N TRP A 28 8.11 10.80 -9.82
CA TRP A 28 7.71 10.73 -8.42
C TRP A 28 7.36 9.31 -7.98
N GLY A 29 7.91 8.88 -6.88
CA GLY A 29 7.71 7.58 -6.24
C GLY A 29 8.98 7.04 -5.62
N THR A 30 8.98 5.79 -5.18
CA THR A 30 10.12 5.10 -4.56
C THR A 30 11.14 4.68 -5.63
N PRO A 31 12.38 5.21 -5.63
CA PRO A 31 13.40 4.83 -6.59
C PRO A 31 13.81 3.37 -6.46
N LEU A 32 13.94 2.66 -7.59
CA LEU A 32 14.49 1.31 -7.59
C LEU A 32 15.95 1.34 -7.10
N PRO A 33 16.34 0.55 -6.10
CA PRO A 33 17.68 0.55 -5.55
C PRO A 33 18.65 -0.32 -6.37
N ILE A 34 18.66 -0.12 -7.70
CA ILE A 34 19.45 -0.91 -8.65
C ILE A 34 20.43 0.01 -9.37
N TRP A 35 21.71 -0.33 -9.32
CA TRP A 35 22.80 0.31 -10.05
C TRP A 35 23.32 -0.62 -11.14
N LYS A 36 23.64 -0.08 -12.31
CA LYS A 36 24.18 -0.82 -13.46
C LYS A 36 25.39 -0.11 -14.05
N THR A 37 26.30 -0.90 -14.63
CA THR A 37 27.32 -0.36 -15.55
C THR A 37 26.67 0.19 -16.80
N GLU A 38 27.37 1.05 -17.55
CA GLU A 38 26.82 1.69 -18.75
C GLU A 38 26.38 0.65 -19.80
N GLU A 39 27.15 -0.40 -19.98
CA GLU A 39 26.83 -1.51 -20.89
C GLU A 39 25.79 -2.48 -20.32
N GLY A 40 25.43 -2.34 -19.04
CA GLY A 40 24.47 -3.20 -18.36
C GLY A 40 24.98 -4.62 -18.07
N GLU A 41 26.30 -4.86 -18.18
CA GLU A 41 26.91 -6.17 -17.94
C GLU A 41 26.91 -6.58 -16.47
N GLU A 42 27.04 -5.59 -15.57
CA GLU A 42 26.99 -5.79 -14.14
C GLU A 42 25.89 -4.94 -13.51
N GLU A 43 25.16 -5.55 -12.59
CA GLU A 43 24.13 -4.86 -11.81
C GLU A 43 24.25 -5.17 -10.32
N LYS A 44 23.81 -4.24 -9.50
CA LYS A 44 23.82 -4.33 -8.04
C LYS A 44 22.51 -3.81 -7.49
N CYS A 45 21.82 -4.63 -6.69
CA CYS A 45 20.65 -4.23 -5.94
C CYS A 45 21.07 -3.97 -4.48
N ILE A 46 20.76 -2.80 -3.96
CA ILE A 46 21.12 -2.37 -2.61
C ILE A 46 19.96 -2.63 -1.66
N GLY A 47 20.19 -3.42 -0.62
CA GLY A 47 19.17 -3.86 0.33
C GLY A 47 19.05 -3.00 1.60
N SER A 48 19.99 -2.09 1.87
CA SER A 48 19.94 -1.23 3.06
C SER A 48 20.73 0.07 2.90
N VAL A 49 20.42 1.04 3.77
CA VAL A 49 21.17 2.31 3.84
C VAL A 49 22.63 2.08 4.24
N ASP A 50 22.90 1.13 5.14
CA ASP A 50 24.26 0.80 5.57
C ASP A 50 25.08 0.19 4.45
N GLU A 51 24.46 -0.69 3.64
CA GLU A 51 25.07 -1.23 2.45
C GLU A 51 25.35 -0.13 1.42
N LEU A 52 24.40 0.77 1.17
CA LEU A 52 24.60 1.91 0.28
C LEU A 52 25.77 2.77 0.72
N ASN A 53 25.85 3.14 2.00
CA ASN A 53 26.95 3.91 2.54
C ASN A 53 28.31 3.20 2.39
N SER A 54 28.33 1.88 2.55
CA SER A 54 29.55 1.07 2.36
C SER A 54 29.99 1.05 0.90
N GLU A 55 29.05 0.89 -0.02
CA GLU A 55 29.32 0.89 -1.46
C GLU A 55 29.71 2.30 -1.98
N ILE A 56 29.16 3.38 -1.41
CA ILE A 56 29.60 4.76 -1.70
C ILE A 56 31.06 4.97 -1.31
N LYS A 57 31.49 4.51 -0.13
CA LYS A 57 32.89 4.59 0.32
C LYS A 57 33.81 3.81 -0.59
N LYS A 58 33.43 2.57 -0.93
CA LYS A 58 34.17 1.72 -1.86
C LYS A 58 34.32 2.37 -3.25
N ALA A 59 33.27 3.03 -3.74
CA ALA A 59 33.33 3.74 -5.00
C ALA A 59 34.32 4.92 -4.94
N ALA A 60 34.37 5.67 -3.85
CA ALA A 60 35.34 6.74 -3.68
C ALA A 60 36.80 6.26 -3.60
N GLU A 61 37.04 5.08 -3.01
CA GLU A 61 38.35 4.46 -2.95
C GLU A 61 38.85 4.00 -4.32
N VAL A 62 37.96 3.40 -5.13
CA VAL A 62 38.33 2.78 -6.41
C VAL A 62 38.30 3.79 -7.56
N LEU A 63 37.27 4.64 -7.63
CA LEU A 63 37.07 5.59 -8.71
C LEU A 63 37.68 6.98 -8.47
N GLY A 64 38.13 7.24 -7.23
CA GLY A 64 38.74 8.50 -6.80
C GLY A 64 37.90 9.23 -5.76
N GLY A 65 38.58 9.93 -4.84
CA GLY A 65 37.98 10.58 -3.67
C GLY A 65 36.93 11.67 -3.95
N GLU A 66 36.84 12.16 -5.17
CA GLU A 66 35.80 13.12 -5.58
C GLU A 66 34.48 12.45 -5.97
N THR A 67 34.47 11.11 -6.17
CA THR A 67 33.26 10.36 -6.47
C THR A 67 32.29 10.45 -5.28
N ASN A 68 31.05 10.85 -5.55
CA ASN A 68 30.02 11.07 -4.55
C ASN A 68 30.31 12.20 -3.54
N LYS A 69 31.18 13.14 -3.83
CA LYS A 69 31.52 14.27 -2.93
C LYS A 69 30.27 15.03 -2.42
N HIS A 70 29.21 15.09 -3.21
CA HIS A 70 27.98 15.82 -2.93
C HIS A 70 26.75 14.90 -2.75
N TYR A 71 26.96 13.63 -2.39
CA TYR A 71 25.85 12.68 -2.24
C TYR A 71 24.94 12.96 -1.03
N LEU A 72 25.38 13.83 -0.11
CA LEU A 72 24.56 14.28 1.02
C LEU A 72 23.86 15.58 0.63
N HIS A 73 22.56 15.59 0.65
CA HIS A 73 21.74 16.78 0.52
C HIS A 73 21.53 17.39 1.92
N GLU A 74 21.97 18.64 2.11
CA GLU A 74 21.94 19.32 3.42
C GLU A 74 22.58 18.50 4.57
N GLY A 75 23.60 17.70 4.26
CA GLY A 75 24.30 16.83 5.21
C GLY A 75 23.57 15.51 5.52
N ILE A 76 22.49 15.20 4.83
CA ILE A 76 21.68 13.99 5.01
C ILE A 76 21.66 13.19 3.71
N LEU A 77 21.73 11.86 3.81
CA LEU A 77 21.50 10.98 2.68
C LEU A 77 20.02 11.03 2.29
N ASP A 78 19.72 11.70 1.18
CA ASP A 78 18.37 11.78 0.64
C ASP A 78 18.20 10.75 -0.48
N LEU A 79 17.29 9.79 -0.26
CA LEU A 79 16.99 8.71 -1.21
C LEU A 79 15.94 9.09 -2.26
N HIS A 80 15.43 10.33 -2.22
CA HIS A 80 14.51 10.80 -3.25
C HIS A 80 15.23 11.24 -4.53
N LYS A 81 14.52 11.24 -5.64
CA LYS A 81 15.00 11.91 -6.86
C LYS A 81 14.96 13.44 -6.68
N PRO A 82 15.92 14.18 -7.22
CA PRO A 82 17.02 13.71 -8.07
C PRO A 82 18.27 13.22 -7.31
N TYR A 83 18.34 13.39 -6.00
CA TYR A 83 19.55 13.22 -5.20
C TYR A 83 20.13 11.79 -5.28
N VAL A 84 19.31 10.77 -5.17
CA VAL A 84 19.75 9.37 -5.26
C VAL A 84 20.34 9.03 -6.64
N ASP A 85 19.92 9.74 -7.70
CA ASP A 85 20.42 9.53 -9.06
C ASP A 85 21.86 10.02 -9.26
N GLU A 86 22.34 10.91 -8.37
CA GLU A 86 23.71 11.43 -8.41
C GLU A 86 24.73 10.42 -7.82
N ILE A 87 24.27 9.42 -7.07
CA ILE A 87 25.11 8.43 -6.43
C ILE A 87 25.70 7.49 -7.50
N THR A 88 27.02 7.40 -7.51
CA THR A 88 27.78 6.46 -8.34
C THR A 88 28.35 5.36 -7.47
N LEU A 89 28.10 4.11 -7.82
CA LEU A 89 28.73 2.94 -7.20
C LEU A 89 29.81 2.37 -8.10
N VAL A 90 30.51 1.34 -7.62
CA VAL A 90 31.54 0.66 -8.38
C VAL A 90 31.21 -0.83 -8.53
N SER A 91 31.36 -1.35 -9.74
CA SER A 91 31.17 -2.77 -10.05
C SER A 91 32.31 -3.63 -9.53
N ASN A 92 32.16 -4.94 -9.62
CA ASN A 92 33.25 -5.87 -9.26
C ASN A 92 34.44 -5.76 -10.20
N SER A 93 34.21 -5.39 -11.45
CA SER A 93 35.27 -5.13 -12.46
C SER A 93 35.90 -3.74 -12.34
N GLY A 94 35.50 -2.90 -11.37
CA GLY A 94 36.04 -1.56 -11.16
C GLY A 94 35.40 -0.47 -12.04
N LYS A 95 34.34 -0.81 -12.79
CA LYS A 95 33.62 0.16 -13.65
C LYS A 95 32.62 0.99 -12.82
N PRO A 96 32.38 2.28 -13.17
CA PRO A 96 31.34 3.06 -12.52
C PRO A 96 29.94 2.51 -12.84
N MET A 97 29.05 2.59 -11.85
CA MET A 97 27.65 2.16 -11.95
C MET A 97 26.73 3.32 -11.63
N LYS A 98 25.68 3.48 -12.43
CA LYS A 98 24.62 4.48 -12.21
C LYS A 98 23.31 3.79 -11.85
N ARG A 99 22.51 4.46 -11.04
CA ARG A 99 21.17 3.97 -10.68
C ARG A 99 20.28 3.94 -11.93
N VAL A 100 19.45 2.91 -12.07
CA VAL A 100 18.41 2.88 -13.11
C VAL A 100 17.39 4.01 -12.85
N PRO A 101 16.91 4.73 -13.88
CA PRO A 101 16.06 5.91 -13.69
C PRO A 101 14.65 5.57 -13.18
N ASP A 102 14.25 4.31 -13.27
CA ASP A 102 12.91 3.86 -12.94
C ASP A 102 12.61 3.90 -11.43
N LEU A 103 11.32 3.94 -11.13
CA LEU A 103 10.75 3.81 -9.79
C LEU A 103 10.12 2.43 -9.64
N ILE A 104 9.87 2.01 -8.41
CA ILE A 104 9.08 0.82 -8.15
C ILE A 104 7.58 1.13 -8.33
N ASP A 105 6.80 0.11 -8.67
CA ASP A 105 5.34 0.21 -8.73
C ASP A 105 4.77 0.60 -7.37
N VAL A 106 3.93 1.61 -7.32
CA VAL A 106 3.23 2.06 -6.10
C VAL A 106 2.43 0.95 -5.41
N TRP A 107 2.00 -0.07 -6.16
CA TRP A 107 1.35 -1.25 -5.60
C TRP A 107 2.32 -2.14 -4.80
N PHE A 108 3.61 -2.08 -5.09
CA PHE A 108 4.64 -2.68 -4.24
C PHE A 108 4.72 -1.92 -2.90
N ASP A 109 4.78 -0.59 -2.92
CA ASP A 109 4.83 0.22 -1.70
C ASP A 109 3.64 -0.09 -0.78
N SER A 110 2.42 -0.07 -1.32
CA SER A 110 1.21 -0.37 -0.56
C SER A 110 1.13 -1.83 -0.09
N GLY A 111 1.63 -2.76 -0.88
CA GLY A 111 1.68 -4.18 -0.54
C GLY A 111 2.75 -4.52 0.49
N ALA A 112 3.81 -3.70 0.57
CA ALA A 112 4.90 -3.84 1.53
C ALA A 112 4.58 -3.24 2.92
N MET A 113 3.53 -2.44 3.05
CA MET A 113 3.20 -1.68 4.25
C MET A 113 3.21 -2.50 5.55
N PRO A 114 2.66 -3.74 5.62
CA PRO A 114 2.57 -4.49 6.88
C PRO A 114 3.91 -4.75 7.56
N TYR A 115 4.99 -4.76 6.82
CA TYR A 115 6.36 -5.00 7.33
C TYR A 115 7.30 -3.83 7.09
N ALA A 116 7.09 -3.03 6.05
CA ALA A 116 7.91 -1.85 5.79
C ALA A 116 7.85 -0.80 6.91
N GLN A 117 6.70 -0.69 7.59
CA GLN A 117 6.53 0.20 8.74
C GLN A 117 7.43 -0.14 9.95
N TRP A 118 7.84 -1.40 10.06
CA TRP A 118 8.72 -1.88 11.14
C TRP A 118 10.19 -1.92 10.71
N GLY A 119 10.45 -1.91 9.40
CA GLY A 119 11.73 -2.24 8.82
C GLY A 119 12.14 -3.71 9.04
N LEU A 120 13.27 -4.09 8.46
CA LEU A 120 13.86 -5.40 8.68
C LEU A 120 15.02 -5.30 9.68
N ASP A 121 15.08 -6.24 10.60
CA ASP A 121 16.22 -6.44 11.49
C ASP A 121 17.19 -7.46 10.84
N MET A 122 18.29 -6.98 10.31
CA MET A 122 19.24 -7.82 9.58
C MET A 122 19.87 -8.92 10.45
N ALA A 123 19.96 -8.71 11.77
CA ALA A 123 20.40 -9.78 12.66
C ALA A 123 19.38 -10.93 12.72
N LYS A 124 18.09 -10.60 12.72
CA LYS A 124 17.02 -11.61 12.65
C LYS A 124 16.93 -12.26 11.27
N VAL A 125 17.16 -11.50 10.18
CA VAL A 125 17.25 -12.05 8.82
C VAL A 125 18.35 -13.10 8.76
N ASN A 126 19.57 -12.74 9.20
CA ASN A 126 20.73 -13.64 9.20
C ASN A 126 20.56 -14.85 10.13
N ALA A 127 19.77 -14.72 11.19
CA ALA A 127 19.39 -15.82 12.08
C ALA A 127 18.29 -16.73 11.52
N GLY A 128 17.75 -16.41 10.34
CA GLY A 128 16.69 -17.20 9.70
C GLY A 128 15.33 -17.08 10.39
N ASN A 129 15.07 -15.96 11.08
CA ASN A 129 13.74 -15.74 11.67
C ASN A 129 12.69 -15.62 10.58
N PRO A 130 11.53 -16.28 10.71
CA PRO A 130 10.47 -16.24 9.70
C PRO A 130 9.85 -14.85 9.55
N PHE A 131 9.88 -14.03 10.61
CA PHE A 131 9.40 -12.65 10.60
C PHE A 131 10.48 -11.73 11.20
N PRO A 132 11.49 -11.35 10.38
CA PRO A 132 12.65 -10.60 10.87
C PRO A 132 12.39 -9.10 10.96
N PHE A 133 11.29 -8.70 11.61
CA PHE A 133 10.89 -7.29 11.70
C PHE A 133 11.68 -6.54 12.78
N GLY A 134 11.82 -5.22 12.56
CA GLY A 134 12.57 -4.30 13.41
C GLY A 134 11.94 -4.04 14.77
N GLN A 135 12.46 -3.03 15.46
CA GLN A 135 11.96 -2.65 16.80
C GLN A 135 10.49 -2.20 16.76
N GLY A 136 9.75 -2.54 17.82
CA GLY A 136 8.34 -2.17 17.98
C GLY A 136 7.36 -3.13 17.31
N TRP A 137 7.82 -4.15 16.58
CA TRP A 137 6.91 -5.15 16.07
C TRP A 137 6.26 -5.94 17.21
N ASP A 138 4.93 -5.93 17.23
CA ASP A 138 4.08 -6.49 18.27
C ASP A 138 3.42 -7.84 17.87
N GLY A 139 3.81 -8.42 16.75
CA GLY A 139 3.20 -9.63 16.23
C GLY A 139 2.00 -9.38 15.30
N ALA A 140 1.76 -8.15 14.85
CA ALA A 140 0.61 -7.77 14.04
C ALA A 140 0.65 -8.29 12.57
N PHE A 141 1.65 -9.08 12.20
CA PHE A 141 1.72 -9.74 10.89
C PHE A 141 1.62 -11.27 11.05
N PRO A 142 0.76 -11.97 10.29
CA PRO A 142 -0.25 -11.43 9.36
C PRO A 142 -1.39 -10.70 10.08
N ALA A 143 -2.00 -9.71 9.41
CA ALA A 143 -3.12 -8.96 9.97
C ALA A 143 -4.31 -9.88 10.28
N ASP A 144 -4.98 -9.67 11.41
CA ASP A 144 -6.17 -10.46 11.75
C ASP A 144 -7.34 -10.15 10.83
N PHE A 145 -7.45 -8.88 10.40
CA PHE A 145 -8.56 -8.39 9.60
C PHE A 145 -8.17 -7.21 8.72
N ILE A 146 -8.64 -7.23 7.46
CA ILE A 146 -8.65 -6.09 6.53
C ILE A 146 -10.00 -5.95 5.85
N ALA A 147 -10.37 -4.73 5.43
CA ALA A 147 -11.62 -4.45 4.73
C ALA A 147 -11.43 -3.34 3.71
N GLU A 148 -11.73 -3.63 2.45
CA GLU A 148 -11.69 -2.69 1.32
C GLU A 148 -12.68 -3.12 0.24
N GLY A 149 -12.83 -2.31 -0.82
CA GLY A 149 -13.72 -2.59 -1.93
C GLY A 149 -13.36 -3.87 -2.70
N VAL A 150 -14.33 -4.45 -3.36
CA VAL A 150 -14.19 -5.70 -4.15
C VAL A 150 -13.20 -5.57 -5.31
N ASP A 151 -12.95 -4.36 -5.81
CA ASP A 151 -11.94 -4.07 -6.82
C ASP A 151 -10.51 -4.37 -6.33
N GLN A 152 -10.27 -4.32 -5.02
CA GLN A 152 -8.98 -4.61 -4.41
C GLN A 152 -8.56 -6.09 -4.48
N THR A 153 -9.42 -6.98 -4.93
CA THR A 153 -9.03 -8.35 -5.32
C THR A 153 -8.01 -8.37 -6.46
N ARG A 154 -7.93 -7.31 -7.27
CA ARG A 154 -6.92 -7.08 -8.31
C ARG A 154 -6.05 -5.86 -8.03
N GLY A 155 -5.93 -5.47 -6.78
CA GLY A 155 -5.14 -4.36 -6.29
C GLY A 155 -4.50 -4.73 -4.97
N TRP A 156 -4.85 -4.02 -3.91
CA TRP A 156 -4.19 -4.15 -2.61
C TRP A 156 -4.26 -5.55 -1.98
N PHE A 157 -5.39 -6.24 -2.04
CA PHE A 157 -5.47 -7.62 -1.51
C PHE A 157 -4.49 -8.56 -2.21
N TYR A 158 -4.34 -8.40 -3.54
CA TYR A 158 -3.41 -9.19 -4.32
C TYR A 158 -1.96 -8.87 -3.97
N THR A 159 -1.57 -7.58 -3.95
CA THR A 159 -0.18 -7.19 -3.72
C THR A 159 0.28 -7.49 -2.29
N LEU A 160 -0.58 -7.31 -1.29
CA LEU A 160 -0.32 -7.77 0.08
C LEU A 160 -0.04 -9.27 0.13
N HIS A 161 -0.89 -10.07 -0.52
CA HIS A 161 -0.76 -11.53 -0.52
C HIS A 161 0.48 -11.98 -1.28
N ALA A 162 0.72 -11.44 -2.48
CA ALA A 162 1.89 -11.78 -3.29
C ALA A 162 3.20 -11.51 -2.55
N LEU A 163 3.36 -10.34 -1.96
CA LEU A 163 4.57 -9.97 -1.21
C LEU A 163 4.71 -10.76 0.09
N GLY A 164 3.62 -11.02 0.81
CA GLY A 164 3.63 -11.85 2.02
C GLY A 164 4.12 -13.26 1.73
N VAL A 165 3.65 -13.87 0.64
CA VAL A 165 4.08 -15.21 0.23
C VAL A 165 5.52 -15.21 -0.28
N LEU A 166 5.88 -14.27 -1.16
CA LEU A 166 7.23 -14.21 -1.74
C LEU A 166 8.34 -13.95 -0.72
N LEU A 167 8.07 -13.11 0.27
CA LEU A 167 9.09 -12.67 1.23
C LEU A 167 9.11 -13.51 2.52
N PHE A 168 7.97 -14.04 2.95
CA PHE A 168 7.82 -14.65 4.27
C PHE A 168 7.15 -16.03 4.25
N ASP A 169 6.82 -16.56 3.08
CA ASP A 169 6.03 -17.79 2.92
C ASP A 169 4.74 -17.79 3.78
N SER A 170 4.11 -16.64 3.86
CA SER A 170 2.94 -16.40 4.73
C SER A 170 1.87 -15.59 4.04
N VAL A 171 0.60 -15.81 4.45
CA VAL A 171 -0.48 -14.90 4.11
C VAL A 171 -0.24 -13.55 4.79
N ALA A 172 -0.61 -12.45 4.14
CA ALA A 172 -0.49 -11.13 4.76
C ALA A 172 -1.67 -10.78 5.69
N TYR A 173 -2.78 -11.51 5.57
CA TYR A 173 -4.00 -11.31 6.37
C TYR A 173 -4.76 -12.63 6.53
N LYS A 174 -5.41 -12.80 7.68
CA LYS A 174 -6.21 -14.00 8.01
C LYS A 174 -7.67 -13.86 7.55
N THR A 175 -8.23 -12.65 7.67
CA THR A 175 -9.61 -12.35 7.31
C THR A 175 -9.68 -11.09 6.46
N VAL A 176 -10.47 -11.13 5.39
CA VAL A 176 -10.79 -9.96 4.57
C VAL A 176 -12.30 -9.85 4.37
N VAL A 177 -12.81 -8.63 4.52
CA VAL A 177 -14.15 -8.27 4.07
C VAL A 177 -14.01 -7.48 2.77
N SER A 178 -14.49 -8.07 1.70
CA SER A 178 -14.52 -7.43 0.38
C SER A 178 -15.83 -6.66 0.26
N ASN A 179 -15.77 -5.34 0.45
CA ASN A 179 -16.95 -4.49 0.48
C ASN A 179 -17.58 -4.37 -0.92
N GLY A 180 -18.91 -4.36 -0.95
CA GLY A 180 -19.67 -4.04 -2.14
C GLY A 180 -19.52 -2.58 -2.58
N LEU A 181 -20.02 -2.28 -3.77
CA LEU A 181 -19.98 -0.91 -4.30
C LEU A 181 -21.11 -0.07 -3.70
N VAL A 182 -20.85 1.22 -3.53
CA VAL A 182 -21.90 2.21 -3.30
C VAL A 182 -22.43 2.69 -4.65
N LEU A 183 -23.70 2.39 -4.92
CA LEU A 183 -24.41 2.69 -6.16
C LEU A 183 -25.34 3.88 -5.94
N ASP A 184 -25.80 4.51 -7.01
CA ASP A 184 -26.87 5.51 -6.91
C ASP A 184 -28.21 4.85 -6.49
N LYS A 185 -29.23 5.68 -6.24
CA LYS A 185 -30.57 5.21 -5.84
C LYS A 185 -31.18 4.22 -6.83
N ALA A 186 -30.88 4.37 -8.12
CA ALA A 186 -31.35 3.48 -9.17
C ALA A 186 -30.55 2.16 -9.27
N GLY A 187 -29.40 2.09 -8.60
CA GLY A 187 -28.50 0.92 -8.63
C GLY A 187 -27.41 1.01 -9.71
N ASN A 188 -27.16 2.20 -10.26
CA ASN A 188 -26.10 2.40 -11.23
C ASN A 188 -24.79 2.79 -10.52
N LYS A 189 -23.66 2.42 -11.11
CA LYS A 189 -22.34 2.85 -10.64
C LYS A 189 -22.22 4.38 -10.72
N MET A 190 -21.85 5.02 -9.61
CA MET A 190 -21.61 6.45 -9.57
C MET A 190 -20.42 6.84 -10.43
N SER A 191 -20.56 7.88 -11.24
CA SER A 191 -19.45 8.46 -12.00
C SER A 191 -19.64 9.95 -12.23
N LYS A 192 -18.55 10.73 -12.25
CA LYS A 192 -18.58 12.16 -12.54
C LYS A 192 -19.21 12.45 -13.91
N ARG A 193 -18.96 11.55 -14.89
CA ARG A 193 -19.50 11.69 -16.26
C ARG A 193 -21.02 11.61 -16.30
N LEU A 194 -21.63 10.79 -15.46
CA LEU A 194 -23.09 10.63 -15.40
C LEU A 194 -23.77 11.65 -14.48
N GLY A 195 -23.00 12.42 -13.72
CA GLY A 195 -23.53 13.40 -12.77
C GLY A 195 -24.33 12.81 -11.60
N ASN A 196 -24.21 11.49 -11.37
CA ASN A 196 -24.93 10.76 -10.32
C ASN A 196 -24.08 10.52 -9.06
N VAL A 197 -22.94 11.22 -8.93
CA VAL A 197 -22.09 11.16 -7.75
C VAL A 197 -22.71 11.94 -6.60
N VAL A 198 -22.80 11.33 -5.43
CA VAL A 198 -23.17 12.00 -4.19
C VAL A 198 -21.89 12.50 -3.51
N ASP A 199 -21.85 13.79 -3.19
CA ASP A 199 -20.75 14.38 -2.44
C ASP A 199 -20.86 13.96 -0.97
N PRO A 200 -19.87 13.23 -0.44
CA PRO A 200 -19.90 12.75 0.94
C PRO A 200 -19.81 13.89 1.96
N PHE A 201 -19.06 14.95 1.67
CA PHE A 201 -18.95 16.10 2.59
C PHE A 201 -20.23 16.91 2.65
N ALA A 202 -20.88 17.17 1.52
CA ALA A 202 -22.20 17.83 1.49
C ALA A 202 -23.25 16.99 2.26
N THR A 203 -23.20 15.66 2.11
CA THR A 203 -24.07 14.74 2.85
C THR A 203 -23.80 14.80 4.36
N ILE A 204 -22.54 14.71 4.78
CA ILE A 204 -22.13 14.77 6.19
C ILE A 204 -22.51 16.13 6.81
N ASN A 205 -22.30 17.22 6.09
CA ASN A 205 -22.66 18.55 6.56
C ASN A 205 -24.17 18.73 6.73
N SER A 206 -24.97 18.06 5.89
CA SER A 206 -26.44 18.16 5.94
C SER A 206 -27.09 17.24 6.96
N PHE A 207 -26.54 16.04 7.17
CA PHE A 207 -27.18 14.99 7.97
C PHE A 207 -26.35 14.50 9.16
N GLY A 208 -25.13 14.98 9.31
CA GLY A 208 -24.19 14.52 10.32
C GLY A 208 -23.43 13.25 9.92
N ALA A 209 -22.22 13.11 10.44
CA ALA A 209 -21.35 11.98 10.16
C ALA A 209 -21.91 10.66 10.72
N ASP A 210 -22.45 10.68 11.93
CA ASP A 210 -22.94 9.47 12.62
C ASP A 210 -24.15 8.86 11.89
N ALA A 211 -25.11 9.66 11.50
CA ALA A 211 -26.28 9.19 10.75
C ALA A 211 -25.88 8.62 9.37
N THR A 212 -24.97 9.30 8.68
CA THR A 212 -24.45 8.85 7.39
C THR A 212 -23.70 7.50 7.53
N ARG A 213 -22.79 7.39 8.50
CA ARG A 213 -22.03 6.16 8.76
C ARG A 213 -22.94 5.01 9.18
N TRP A 214 -23.91 5.28 10.08
CA TRP A 214 -24.88 4.28 10.50
C TRP A 214 -25.71 3.74 9.33
N TYR A 215 -26.19 4.63 8.47
CA TYR A 215 -26.92 4.25 7.26
C TYR A 215 -26.07 3.34 6.36
N LEU A 216 -24.81 3.70 6.10
CA LEU A 216 -23.92 2.91 5.25
C LEU A 216 -23.63 1.50 5.81
N ILE A 217 -23.57 1.36 7.13
CA ILE A 217 -23.29 0.08 7.78
C ILE A 217 -24.54 -0.82 7.87
N THR A 218 -25.72 -0.22 8.07
CA THR A 218 -26.94 -0.98 8.39
C THR A 218 -27.86 -1.22 7.20
N ASN A 219 -27.66 -0.51 6.08
CA ASN A 219 -28.56 -0.58 4.94
C ASN A 219 -28.34 -1.80 4.02
N ALA A 220 -27.17 -2.41 4.05
CA ALA A 220 -26.84 -3.61 3.31
C ALA A 220 -25.76 -4.42 4.05
N SER A 221 -25.63 -5.72 3.72
CA SER A 221 -24.48 -6.49 4.16
C SER A 221 -23.20 -5.87 3.59
N PRO A 222 -22.06 -5.89 4.32
CA PRO A 222 -20.82 -5.21 3.87
C PRO A 222 -20.36 -5.59 2.46
N TRP A 223 -20.57 -6.83 2.05
CA TRP A 223 -20.17 -7.35 0.74
C TRP A 223 -21.23 -7.17 -0.37
N ASP A 224 -22.42 -6.70 -0.03
CA ASP A 224 -23.47 -6.42 -1.01
C ASP A 224 -23.37 -4.95 -1.47
N SER A 225 -23.72 -4.69 -2.73
CA SER A 225 -23.75 -3.34 -3.23
C SER A 225 -24.90 -2.55 -2.59
N LEU A 226 -24.57 -1.39 -2.04
CA LEU A 226 -25.50 -0.51 -1.37
C LEU A 226 -26.07 0.51 -2.36
N LYS A 227 -27.39 0.60 -2.47
CA LYS A 227 -28.06 1.69 -3.17
C LYS A 227 -28.19 2.89 -2.24
N PHE A 228 -27.43 3.93 -2.54
CA PHE A 228 -27.40 5.12 -1.70
C PHE A 228 -28.63 6.01 -1.92
N ASP A 229 -29.38 6.25 -0.86
CA ASP A 229 -30.54 7.16 -0.85
C ASP A 229 -30.48 8.07 0.37
N VAL A 230 -30.49 9.38 0.14
CA VAL A 230 -30.49 10.40 1.20
C VAL A 230 -31.69 10.27 2.14
N GLU A 231 -32.84 9.83 1.63
CA GLU A 231 -34.03 9.62 2.47
C GLU A 231 -33.81 8.51 3.52
N GLY A 232 -32.98 7.51 3.22
CA GLY A 232 -32.57 6.50 4.19
C GLY A 232 -31.78 7.07 5.37
N ILE A 233 -30.94 8.09 5.13
CA ILE A 233 -30.22 8.79 6.21
C ILE A 233 -31.19 9.56 7.12
N LYS A 234 -32.16 10.25 6.54
CA LYS A 234 -33.23 10.95 7.32
C LYS A 234 -34.03 9.96 8.17
N GLU A 235 -34.28 8.78 7.63
CA GLU A 235 -34.97 7.72 8.36
C GLU A 235 -34.14 7.23 9.55
N VAL A 236 -32.84 7.04 9.39
CA VAL A 236 -31.91 6.71 10.47
C VAL A 236 -31.90 7.79 11.56
N GLN A 237 -31.82 9.06 11.17
CA GLN A 237 -31.91 10.18 12.12
C GLN A 237 -33.20 10.11 12.95
N ARG A 238 -34.32 9.92 12.27
CA ARG A 238 -35.64 9.91 12.93
C ARG A 238 -35.86 8.66 13.78
N LYS A 239 -35.63 7.47 13.23
CA LYS A 239 -35.98 6.21 13.88
C LYS A 239 -34.92 5.74 14.90
N PHE A 240 -33.65 5.86 14.57
CA PHE A 240 -32.59 5.38 15.44
C PHE A 240 -32.11 6.48 16.40
N PHE A 241 -31.52 7.54 15.88
CA PHE A 241 -30.94 8.59 16.72
C PHE A 241 -32.00 9.36 17.52
N GLY A 242 -33.16 9.64 16.92
CA GLY A 242 -34.27 10.27 17.63
C GLY A 242 -34.77 9.41 18.80
N THR A 243 -34.91 8.09 18.59
CA THR A 243 -35.31 7.17 19.65
C THR A 243 -34.23 7.08 20.75
N LEU A 244 -32.97 6.97 20.37
CA LEU A 244 -31.84 6.94 21.31
C LEU A 244 -31.81 8.22 22.17
N TYR A 245 -31.95 9.39 21.53
CA TYR A 245 -31.99 10.67 22.23
C TYR A 245 -33.17 10.76 23.22
N ASN A 246 -34.37 10.40 22.77
CA ASN A 246 -35.56 10.42 23.62
C ASN A 246 -35.45 9.43 24.81
N THR A 247 -34.85 8.27 24.59
CA THR A 247 -34.57 7.30 25.64
C THR A 247 -33.62 7.89 26.69
N TYR A 248 -32.53 8.52 26.22
CA TYR A 248 -31.57 9.19 27.10
C TYR A 248 -32.25 10.31 27.89
N GLN A 249 -33.06 11.17 27.25
CA GLN A 249 -33.77 12.25 27.91
C GLN A 249 -34.76 11.75 28.99
N PHE A 250 -35.29 10.55 28.79
CA PHE A 250 -36.19 9.95 29.80
C PHE A 250 -35.44 9.52 31.07
N PHE A 251 -34.19 9.16 30.99
CA PHE A 251 -33.36 8.72 32.11
C PHE A 251 -32.45 9.82 32.69
N ALA A 252 -32.22 10.92 31.97
CA ALA A 252 -31.39 12.04 32.41
C ALA A 252 -32.20 13.08 33.19
#